data_a8728e2386999d84684dc9d51e32568a
#
_entry.id   a8728e2386999d84684dc9d51e32568a
#
_cell.length_a   1.000
_cell.length_b   1.000
_cell.length_c   1.000
_cell.angle_alpha   90.00
_cell.angle_beta   90.00
_cell.angle_gamma   90.00
#
_symmetry.space_group_name_H-M   'P 1'
#
loop_
_entity.id
_entity.type
_entity.pdbx_description
1 polymer ?
#
loop_
_entity_poly.entity_id
_entity_poly.type
_entity_poly.pdbx_seq_one_letter_code
_entity_poly.pdbx_strand_id
1 'polypeptide(L)'
;TSMGGLEDDDFDLENLDVGSEEEEDEVQKDDIEDAPVVRFVNKVLLDAIKRGASDVHFEPYEKFFRVRTRLDGVLSEVAKPPVILANKVCARLKVMSRMDIAERRVPQDGRIKMRLSKNRAIDFRVNTCPTLFGEKIVLRILDPSSAKLGIEMLGYEDQQRALYEKHLAKPYGMILVTGPTGSGKTVSLYTGLNILNTEDRNISTAEDPAEINLPGINQVNVNPKVGLTFASALKAFLRQDPDVIMVGEIRDIETAEIAIKAAQTGHLVLSTLHTNDAPKTLTRMVDMGVMPYAIATSVSLIIAQRLARRLCGNCKEVRDIPREALEKEGFTSKELDAGVTVFGPKEEGCKPVSYTHLRAHETYEGISYAVVGFIKGGGGGGGGGGGGGGG
;
A
#
# COMPACT_ATOMS: atom_id res chain seq x y z
N THR A 1 -5.68 -5.33 23.93
CA THR A 1 -6.08 -4.12 24.67
C THR A 1 -6.64 -3.11 23.69
N SER A 2 -7.96 -2.99 23.76
CA SER A 2 -8.85 -1.88 23.35
C SER A 2 -8.36 -0.96 22.21
N MET A 3 -8.90 -1.18 21.02
CA MET A 3 -9.22 -0.08 20.13
C MET A 3 -10.22 0.83 20.88
N GLY A 4 -9.73 1.99 21.30
CA GLY A 4 -10.54 3.02 21.96
C GLY A 4 -11.65 3.46 21.05
N GLY A 5 -12.84 3.59 21.64
CA GLY A 5 -14.10 3.86 21.01
C GLY A 5 -14.08 5.00 20.02
N LEU A 6 -14.66 4.73 18.89
CA LEU A 6 -15.37 5.73 18.11
C LEU A 6 -16.66 5.96 18.89
N GLU A 7 -16.68 6.96 19.76
CA GLU A 7 -17.92 7.53 20.26
C GLU A 7 -18.74 7.97 19.04
N ASP A 8 -20.04 7.73 19.11
CA ASP A 8 -21.05 8.21 18.17
C ASP A 8 -21.06 9.75 18.18
N ASP A 9 -20.06 10.38 17.55
CA ASP A 9 -20.15 11.76 17.16
C ASP A 9 -21.10 11.81 15.96
N ASP A 10 -22.22 12.45 16.14
CA ASP A 10 -23.18 12.82 15.09
C ASP A 10 -22.42 13.49 13.94
N PHE A 11 -22.09 12.72 12.93
CA PHE A 11 -21.53 13.23 11.69
C PHE A 11 -22.63 13.95 10.94
N ASP A 12 -22.64 15.26 11.07
CA ASP A 12 -23.57 16.16 10.40
C ASP A 12 -23.31 16.09 8.89
N LEU A 13 -24.18 15.33 8.19
CA LEU A 13 -24.12 15.10 6.74
C LEU A 13 -24.24 16.40 5.92
N GLU A 14 -24.70 17.49 6.57
CA GLU A 14 -24.92 18.79 5.93
C GLU A 14 -23.66 19.67 5.92
N ASN A 15 -22.66 19.38 6.76
CA ASN A 15 -21.44 20.17 6.91
C ASN A 15 -20.15 19.46 6.45
N LEU A 16 -20.25 18.44 5.59
CA LEU A 16 -19.09 17.81 4.99
C LEU A 16 -18.44 18.75 3.97
N ASP A 17 -17.32 19.34 4.38
CA ASP A 17 -16.49 20.16 3.51
C ASP A 17 -15.68 19.26 2.55
N VAL A 18 -16.11 19.22 1.29
CA VAL A 18 -15.45 18.51 0.20
C VAL A 18 -14.82 19.57 -0.70
N GLY A 19 -13.67 20.08 -0.28
CA GLY A 19 -12.94 21.11 -1.02
C GLY A 19 -11.47 21.17 -0.62
N SER A 20 -10.64 21.74 -1.48
CA SER A 20 -9.23 22.06 -1.21
C SER A 20 -9.11 23.44 -0.55
N GLU A 21 -8.08 23.59 0.28
CA GLU A 21 -7.68 24.86 0.91
C GLU A 21 -7.20 25.85 -0.15
N GLU A 22 -8.02 26.49 -0.88
CA GLU A 22 -7.79 27.78 -1.55
C GLU A 22 -9.01 28.09 -2.42
N GLU A 23 -9.58 29.29 -2.21
CA GLU A 23 -10.68 29.93 -2.93
C GLU A 23 -12.11 29.59 -2.45
N GLU A 24 -12.58 30.43 -1.52
CA GLU A 24 -13.97 30.83 -1.42
C GLU A 24 -14.31 31.65 -2.69
N ASP A 25 -14.63 30.97 -3.80
CA ASP A 25 -15.28 31.62 -4.91
C ASP A 25 -16.63 30.97 -5.16
N GLU A 26 -17.64 31.85 -5.09
CA GLU A 26 -19.03 31.79 -5.48
C GLU A 26 -19.51 30.44 -6.10
N VAL A 27 -20.01 29.55 -5.27
CA VAL A 27 -20.82 28.40 -5.69
C VAL A 27 -22.15 28.94 -6.17
N GLN A 28 -22.36 28.91 -7.47
CA GLN A 28 -23.58 29.36 -8.14
C GLN A 28 -24.79 28.48 -7.74
N LYS A 29 -25.94 29.12 -7.66
CA LYS A 29 -27.24 28.64 -7.19
C LYS A 29 -27.88 27.42 -7.91
N ASP A 30 -27.15 26.72 -8.77
CA ASP A 30 -27.62 25.51 -9.46
C ASP A 30 -27.54 24.21 -8.63
N ASP A 31 -26.95 24.28 -7.42
CA ASP A 31 -26.74 23.11 -6.55
C ASP A 31 -27.98 22.56 -5.83
N ILE A 32 -29.10 23.28 -5.88
CA ILE A 32 -30.34 22.89 -5.14
C ILE A 32 -31.05 21.72 -5.81
N GLU A 33 -31.00 21.58 -7.14
CA GLU A 33 -31.68 20.49 -7.84
C GLU A 33 -31.00 19.12 -7.73
N ASP A 34 -29.70 19.05 -7.42
CA ASP A 34 -28.92 17.81 -7.31
C ASP A 34 -28.66 17.35 -5.87
N ALA A 35 -29.27 17.97 -4.86
CA ALA A 35 -29.14 17.61 -3.45
C ALA A 35 -29.26 16.07 -3.16
N PRO A 36 -30.15 15.32 -3.80
CA PRO A 36 -30.25 13.87 -3.62
C PRO A 36 -29.01 13.13 -4.14
N VAL A 37 -28.40 13.56 -5.24
CA VAL A 37 -27.19 12.94 -5.81
C VAL A 37 -25.98 13.22 -4.94
N VAL A 38 -25.86 14.46 -4.44
CA VAL A 38 -24.78 14.85 -3.52
C VAL A 38 -24.84 14.02 -2.23
N ARG A 39 -26.02 13.93 -1.61
CA ARG A 39 -26.24 13.11 -0.41
C ARG A 39 -25.93 11.64 -0.66
N PHE A 40 -26.36 11.10 -1.80
CA PHE A 40 -26.10 9.71 -2.18
C PHE A 40 -24.60 9.43 -2.31
N VAL A 41 -23.85 10.27 -3.05
CA VAL A 41 -22.40 10.10 -3.24
C VAL A 41 -21.67 10.20 -1.90
N ASN A 42 -21.95 11.25 -1.12
CA ASN A 42 -21.33 11.44 0.19
C ASN A 42 -21.61 10.26 1.13
N LYS A 43 -22.85 9.77 1.20
CA LYS A 43 -23.22 8.61 2.01
C LYS A 43 -22.44 7.35 1.59
N VAL A 44 -22.35 7.07 0.27
CA VAL A 44 -21.61 5.90 -0.23
C VAL A 44 -20.13 5.99 0.16
N LEU A 45 -19.50 7.16 0.02
CA LEU A 45 -18.10 7.35 0.36
C LEU A 45 -17.85 7.21 1.87
N LEU A 46 -18.72 7.82 2.70
CA LEU A 46 -18.65 7.70 4.16
C LEU A 46 -18.83 6.25 4.63
N ASP A 47 -19.84 5.55 4.09
CA ASP A 47 -20.08 4.15 4.42
C ASP A 47 -18.89 3.27 4.00
N ALA A 48 -18.25 3.57 2.86
CA ALA A 48 -17.07 2.86 2.42
C ALA A 48 -15.88 3.10 3.38
N ILE A 49 -15.64 4.35 3.82
CA ILE A 49 -14.61 4.67 4.81
C ILE A 49 -14.88 3.97 6.14
N LYS A 50 -16.10 4.07 6.68
CA LYS A 50 -16.49 3.44 7.95
C LYS A 50 -16.30 1.93 7.94
N ARG A 51 -16.49 1.29 6.78
CA ARG A 51 -16.30 -0.16 6.60
C ARG A 51 -14.86 -0.57 6.33
N GLY A 52 -13.93 0.38 6.16
CA GLY A 52 -12.55 0.07 5.78
C GLY A 52 -12.40 -0.46 4.35
N ALA A 53 -13.25 -0.02 3.42
CA ALA A 53 -13.11 -0.39 2.02
C ALA A 53 -11.84 0.20 1.40
N SER A 54 -11.21 -0.54 0.51
CA SER A 54 -10.06 -0.05 -0.27
C SER A 54 -10.48 0.73 -1.52
N ASP A 55 -11.56 0.31 -2.17
CA ASP A 55 -12.02 0.92 -3.42
C ASP A 55 -13.55 1.00 -3.47
N VAL A 56 -14.07 2.04 -4.16
CA VAL A 56 -15.48 2.21 -4.51
C VAL A 56 -15.61 2.24 -6.02
N HIS A 57 -16.49 1.44 -6.56
CA HIS A 57 -16.73 1.29 -7.99
C HIS A 57 -18.14 1.76 -8.34
N PHE A 58 -18.26 2.72 -9.24
CA PHE A 58 -19.51 3.16 -9.86
C PHE A 58 -19.55 2.64 -11.29
N GLU A 59 -20.51 1.76 -11.58
CA GLU A 59 -20.49 0.94 -12.80
C GLU A 59 -21.81 1.04 -13.55
N PRO A 60 -21.85 1.77 -14.69
CA PRO A 60 -23.03 1.82 -15.56
C PRO A 60 -23.11 0.56 -16.44
N TYR A 61 -24.31 0.02 -16.56
CA TYR A 61 -24.69 -1.07 -17.47
C TYR A 61 -25.95 -0.68 -18.23
N GLU A 62 -26.32 -1.45 -19.23
CA GLU A 62 -27.47 -1.17 -20.09
C GLU A 62 -28.77 -0.98 -19.29
N LYS A 63 -29.05 -1.86 -18.34
CA LYS A 63 -30.33 -1.92 -17.61
C LYS A 63 -30.24 -1.53 -16.15
N PHE A 64 -29.03 -1.35 -15.63
CA PHE A 64 -28.83 -1.00 -14.22
C PHE A 64 -27.54 -0.20 -14.03
N PHE A 65 -27.53 0.57 -12.95
CA PHE A 65 -26.34 1.23 -12.44
C PHE A 65 -26.01 0.63 -11.08
N ARG A 66 -24.77 0.22 -10.89
CA ARG A 66 -24.33 -0.52 -9.71
C ARG A 66 -23.19 0.18 -8.99
N VAL A 67 -23.26 0.17 -7.66
CA VAL A 67 -22.16 0.61 -6.80
C VAL A 67 -21.65 -0.57 -6.01
N ARG A 68 -20.34 -0.80 -6.06
CA ARG A 68 -19.65 -1.84 -5.30
C ARG A 68 -18.52 -1.25 -4.48
N THR A 69 -18.27 -1.84 -3.31
CA THR A 69 -17.09 -1.57 -2.51
C THR A 69 -16.18 -2.79 -2.49
N ARG A 70 -14.88 -2.56 -2.44
CA ARG A 70 -13.90 -3.62 -2.24
C ARG A 70 -13.50 -3.65 -0.78
N LEU A 71 -13.77 -4.75 -0.10
CA LEU A 71 -13.38 -5.02 1.28
C LEU A 71 -12.48 -6.25 1.26
N ASP A 72 -11.30 -6.16 1.82
CA ASP A 72 -10.33 -7.27 1.90
C ASP A 72 -10.13 -8.02 0.57
N GLY A 73 -10.02 -7.25 -0.52
CA GLY A 73 -9.87 -7.77 -1.87
C GLY A 73 -11.15 -8.26 -2.54
N VAL A 74 -12.28 -8.35 -1.83
CA VAL A 74 -13.55 -8.86 -2.36
C VAL A 74 -14.51 -7.71 -2.70
N LEU A 75 -15.04 -7.71 -3.92
CA LEU A 75 -16.06 -6.76 -4.35
C LEU A 75 -17.45 -7.21 -3.88
N SER A 76 -18.16 -6.33 -3.18
CA SER A 76 -19.56 -6.52 -2.79
C SER A 76 -20.42 -5.36 -3.29
N GLU A 77 -21.65 -5.67 -3.70
CA GLU A 77 -22.62 -4.69 -4.11
C GLU A 77 -23.22 -3.99 -2.88
N VAL A 78 -23.22 -2.64 -2.90
CA VAL A 78 -23.75 -1.82 -1.79
C VAL A 78 -24.97 -1.01 -2.18
N ALA A 79 -25.14 -0.70 -3.47
CA ALA A 79 -26.30 0.03 -3.96
C ALA A 79 -26.57 -0.24 -5.46
N LYS A 80 -27.83 -0.12 -5.84
CA LYS A 80 -28.34 -0.11 -7.22
C LYS A 80 -29.22 1.10 -7.46
N PRO A 81 -28.65 2.30 -7.62
CA PRO A 81 -29.47 3.48 -7.94
C PRO A 81 -30.08 3.36 -9.34
N PRO A 82 -31.17 4.10 -9.64
CA PRO A 82 -31.74 4.16 -10.97
C PRO A 82 -30.72 4.57 -12.05
N VAL A 83 -30.77 3.95 -13.23
CA VAL A 83 -29.83 4.20 -14.35
C VAL A 83 -29.82 5.69 -14.75
N ILE A 84 -30.93 6.36 -14.66
CA ILE A 84 -31.05 7.78 -14.99
C ILE A 84 -30.14 8.69 -14.15
N LEU A 85 -29.76 8.24 -12.96
CA LEU A 85 -28.85 8.97 -12.08
C LEU A 85 -27.37 8.75 -12.42
N ALA A 86 -27.03 7.78 -13.27
CA ALA A 86 -25.65 7.43 -13.57
C ALA A 86 -24.83 8.65 -14.06
N ASN A 87 -25.37 9.40 -15.04
CA ASN A 87 -24.68 10.58 -15.58
C ASN A 87 -24.51 11.69 -14.54
N LYS A 88 -25.51 11.91 -13.67
CA LYS A 88 -25.44 12.92 -12.61
C LYS A 88 -24.42 12.54 -11.54
N VAL A 89 -24.38 11.27 -11.14
CA VAL A 89 -23.37 10.75 -10.19
C VAL A 89 -21.97 10.87 -10.79
N CYS A 90 -21.80 10.52 -12.07
CA CYS A 90 -20.51 10.67 -12.76
C CYS A 90 -20.06 12.14 -12.83
N ALA A 91 -20.99 13.05 -13.21
CA ALA A 91 -20.70 14.48 -13.25
C ALA A 91 -20.28 15.00 -11.87
N ARG A 92 -21.02 14.64 -10.81
CA ARG A 92 -20.68 15.04 -9.43
C ARG A 92 -19.29 14.55 -9.01
N LEU A 93 -18.96 13.29 -9.27
CA LEU A 93 -17.64 12.74 -8.96
C LEU A 93 -16.52 13.42 -9.74
N LYS A 94 -16.75 13.80 -11.00
CA LYS A 94 -15.80 14.56 -11.81
C LYS A 94 -15.57 15.96 -11.25
N VAL A 95 -16.65 16.67 -10.86
CA VAL A 95 -16.53 17.98 -10.19
C VAL A 95 -15.68 17.87 -8.94
N MET A 96 -16.04 16.93 -8.05
CA MET A 96 -15.31 16.70 -6.79
C MET A 96 -13.84 16.37 -7.01
N SER A 97 -13.47 15.74 -8.12
CA SER A 97 -12.10 15.34 -8.47
C SER A 97 -11.39 16.29 -9.43
N ARG A 98 -11.98 17.44 -9.74
CA ARG A 98 -11.46 18.47 -10.67
C ARG A 98 -11.15 17.92 -12.07
N MET A 99 -12.02 17.06 -12.58
CA MET A 99 -11.96 16.51 -13.93
C MET A 99 -12.86 17.29 -14.87
N ASP A 100 -12.57 17.22 -16.17
CA ASP A 100 -13.42 17.78 -17.22
C ASP A 100 -14.74 16.99 -17.33
N ILE A 101 -15.87 17.64 -17.04
CA ILE A 101 -17.20 17.04 -17.08
C ILE A 101 -17.67 16.81 -18.53
N ALA A 102 -17.24 17.69 -19.45
CA ALA A 102 -17.63 17.64 -20.85
C ALA A 102 -16.94 16.49 -21.61
N GLU A 103 -15.68 16.18 -21.26
CA GLU A 103 -14.94 15.10 -21.89
C GLU A 103 -15.32 13.73 -21.29
N ARG A 104 -15.90 12.87 -22.13
CA ARG A 104 -16.40 11.54 -21.74
C ARG A 104 -15.84 10.40 -22.61
N ARG A 105 -14.91 10.71 -23.52
CA ARG A 105 -14.40 9.78 -24.54
C ARG A 105 -13.05 9.20 -24.16
N VAL A 106 -12.36 9.79 -23.20
CA VAL A 106 -11.04 9.37 -22.74
C VAL A 106 -11.01 9.18 -21.23
N PRO A 107 -10.16 8.29 -20.71
CA PRO A 107 -9.94 8.16 -19.27
C PRO A 107 -9.39 9.46 -18.67
N GLN A 108 -9.79 9.74 -17.44
CA GLN A 108 -9.30 10.87 -16.66
C GLN A 108 -8.89 10.39 -15.26
N ASP A 109 -7.90 11.06 -14.68
CA ASP A 109 -7.45 10.86 -13.31
C ASP A 109 -7.63 12.14 -12.50
N GLY A 110 -8.04 12.01 -11.24
CA GLY A 110 -8.22 13.12 -10.33
C GLY A 110 -8.12 12.70 -8.88
N ARG A 111 -8.31 13.67 -7.98
CA ARG A 111 -8.26 13.46 -6.54
C ARG A 111 -9.41 14.16 -5.85
N ILE A 112 -9.94 13.54 -4.80
CA ILE A 112 -10.92 14.13 -3.88
C ILE A 112 -10.29 14.14 -2.50
N LYS A 113 -10.35 15.28 -1.79
CA LYS A 113 -10.03 15.37 -0.37
C LYS A 113 -11.33 15.57 0.39
N MET A 114 -11.68 14.61 1.25
CA MET A 114 -12.88 14.68 2.09
C MET A 114 -12.47 14.89 3.54
N ARG A 115 -12.91 15.99 4.14
CA ARG A 115 -12.69 16.29 5.55
C ARG A 115 -13.80 15.63 6.37
N LEU A 116 -13.42 14.72 7.26
CA LEU A 116 -14.34 14.04 8.18
C LEU A 116 -14.47 14.77 9.52
N SER A 117 -13.39 15.44 9.94
CA SER A 117 -13.35 16.27 11.15
C SER A 117 -12.22 17.30 11.01
N LYS A 118 -12.09 18.21 12.00
CA LYS A 118 -11.02 19.24 12.01
C LYS A 118 -9.61 18.64 11.84
N ASN A 119 -9.39 17.40 12.31
CA ASN A 119 -8.08 16.75 12.31
C ASN A 119 -8.00 15.50 11.44
N ARG A 120 -9.07 15.14 10.73
CA ARG A 120 -9.11 13.94 9.91
C ARG A 120 -9.66 14.23 8.51
N ALA A 121 -8.81 14.04 7.52
CA ALA A 121 -9.18 14.08 6.11
C ALA A 121 -8.79 12.76 5.44
N ILE A 122 -9.58 12.32 4.48
CA ILE A 122 -9.33 11.15 3.64
C ILE A 122 -9.16 11.61 2.21
N ASP A 123 -8.10 11.14 1.58
CA ASP A 123 -7.86 11.38 0.16
C ASP A 123 -8.39 10.20 -0.66
N PHE A 124 -8.94 10.53 -1.84
CA PHE A 124 -9.37 9.54 -2.83
C PHE A 124 -8.64 9.78 -4.13
N ARG A 125 -8.08 8.72 -4.70
CA ARG A 125 -7.62 8.71 -6.08
C ARG A 125 -8.76 8.24 -6.96
N VAL A 126 -9.13 9.05 -7.93
CA VAL A 126 -10.29 8.81 -8.80
C VAL A 126 -9.82 8.58 -10.21
N ASN A 127 -10.27 7.51 -10.83
CA ASN A 127 -10.05 7.23 -12.25
C ASN A 127 -11.39 7.02 -12.94
N THR A 128 -11.56 7.63 -14.11
CA THR A 128 -12.71 7.41 -14.99
C THR A 128 -12.29 6.65 -16.23
N CYS A 129 -13.15 5.77 -16.71
CA CYS A 129 -12.92 5.04 -17.94
C CYS A 129 -14.24 4.95 -18.74
N PRO A 130 -14.28 5.42 -20.00
CA PRO A 130 -15.43 5.23 -20.88
C PRO A 130 -15.76 3.75 -21.08
N THR A 131 -17.04 3.40 -20.99
CA THR A 131 -17.55 2.07 -21.30
C THR A 131 -18.73 2.17 -22.26
N LEU A 132 -19.25 1.04 -22.73
CA LEU A 132 -20.38 1.01 -23.69
C LEU A 132 -21.63 1.75 -23.18
N PHE A 133 -21.85 1.79 -21.86
CA PHE A 133 -23.07 2.33 -21.25
C PHE A 133 -22.84 3.57 -20.38
N GLY A 134 -21.70 4.21 -20.53
CA GLY A 134 -21.30 5.40 -19.78
C GLY A 134 -19.90 5.26 -19.17
N GLU A 135 -19.53 6.21 -18.32
CA GLU A 135 -18.22 6.21 -17.67
C GLU A 135 -18.26 5.37 -16.39
N LYS A 136 -17.39 4.37 -16.32
CA LYS A 136 -17.07 3.68 -15.06
C LYS A 136 -16.13 4.54 -14.25
N ILE A 137 -16.42 4.72 -12.97
CA ILE A 137 -15.57 5.47 -12.04
C ILE A 137 -15.12 4.55 -10.91
N VAL A 138 -13.82 4.59 -10.61
CA VAL A 138 -13.22 3.88 -9.48
C VAL A 138 -12.53 4.88 -8.57
N LEU A 139 -12.89 4.86 -7.29
CA LEU A 139 -12.25 5.66 -6.27
C LEU A 139 -11.46 4.73 -5.34
N ARG A 140 -10.16 4.96 -5.22
CA ARG A 140 -9.31 4.31 -4.22
C ARG A 140 -9.24 5.18 -2.98
N ILE A 141 -9.51 4.60 -1.83
CA ILE A 141 -9.47 5.28 -0.53
C ILE A 141 -8.03 5.27 -0.03
N LEU A 142 -7.49 6.45 0.25
CA LEU A 142 -6.15 6.64 0.79
C LEU A 142 -6.28 7.17 2.22
N ASP A 143 -6.31 6.27 3.20
CA ASP A 143 -6.43 6.66 4.62
C ASP A 143 -5.04 6.93 5.19
N PRO A 144 -4.75 8.19 5.61
CA PRO A 144 -3.45 8.54 6.21
C PRO A 144 -3.13 7.77 7.48
N SER A 145 -4.13 7.21 8.16
CA SER A 145 -3.91 6.42 9.37
C SER A 145 -3.11 5.15 9.09
N SER A 146 -3.19 4.59 7.88
CA SER A 146 -2.42 3.42 7.48
C SER A 146 -0.90 3.67 7.42
N ALA A 147 -0.47 4.90 7.19
CA ALA A 147 0.96 5.27 7.23
C ALA A 147 1.51 5.45 8.64
N LYS A 148 0.63 5.63 9.64
CA LYS A 148 1.01 5.78 11.05
C LYS A 148 1.05 4.45 11.81
N LEU A 149 0.91 3.33 11.10
CA LEU A 149 1.01 2.01 11.69
C LEU A 149 2.43 1.81 12.24
N GLY A 150 2.52 1.45 13.52
CA GLY A 150 3.80 1.01 14.11
C GLY A 150 4.27 -0.29 13.46
N ILE A 151 5.55 -0.58 13.57
CA ILE A 151 6.16 -1.80 13.01
C ILE A 151 5.49 -3.08 13.57
N GLU A 152 4.91 -3.01 14.76
CA GLU A 152 4.17 -4.10 15.40
C GLU A 152 2.92 -4.51 14.60
N MET A 153 2.34 -3.55 13.87
CA MET A 153 1.13 -3.76 13.09
C MET A 153 1.39 -4.37 11.72
N LEU A 154 2.66 -4.36 11.26
CA LEU A 154 3.04 -4.95 9.97
C LEU A 154 3.00 -6.48 9.97
N GLY A 155 2.85 -7.11 11.15
CA GLY A 155 2.79 -8.56 11.26
C GLY A 155 4.11 -9.28 11.03
N TYR A 156 5.22 -8.59 11.19
CA TYR A 156 6.55 -9.21 11.19
C TYR A 156 6.71 -10.14 12.39
N GLU A 157 7.32 -11.30 12.19
CA GLU A 157 7.82 -12.10 13.30
C GLU A 157 8.98 -11.37 13.99
N ASP A 158 9.25 -11.69 15.27
CA ASP A 158 10.25 -10.99 16.08
C ASP A 158 11.63 -10.95 15.41
N GLN A 159 12.04 -12.05 14.78
CA GLN A 159 13.32 -12.12 14.08
C GLN A 159 13.38 -11.20 12.85
N GLN A 160 12.28 -11.11 12.11
CA GLN A 160 12.19 -10.28 10.90
C GLN A 160 12.11 -8.82 11.26
N ARG A 161 11.30 -8.50 12.27
CA ARG A 161 11.25 -7.17 12.84
C ARG A 161 12.64 -6.70 13.26
N ALA A 162 13.35 -7.51 14.04
CA ALA A 162 14.72 -7.20 14.47
C ALA A 162 15.69 -7.02 13.30
N LEU A 163 15.54 -7.80 12.22
CA LEU A 163 16.34 -7.64 11.00
C LEU A 163 15.99 -6.34 10.28
N TYR A 164 14.72 -6.00 10.15
CA TYR A 164 14.30 -4.75 9.50
C TYR A 164 14.81 -3.53 10.28
N GLU A 165 14.55 -3.47 11.58
CA GLU A 165 15.05 -2.40 12.48
C GLU A 165 16.59 -2.27 12.42
N LYS A 166 17.31 -3.40 12.45
CA LYS A 166 18.78 -3.43 12.32
C LYS A 166 19.26 -2.82 11.01
N HIS A 167 18.55 -3.06 9.90
CA HIS A 167 18.96 -2.53 8.60
C HIS A 167 18.51 -1.08 8.39
N LEU A 168 17.40 -0.65 8.98
CA LEU A 168 17.00 0.76 9.03
C LEU A 168 18.01 1.61 9.84
N ALA A 169 18.62 1.04 10.86
CA ALA A 169 19.62 1.73 11.66
C ALA A 169 21.00 1.89 10.97
N LYS A 170 21.19 1.29 9.79
CA LYS A 170 22.45 1.46 9.03
C LYS A 170 22.51 2.86 8.41
N PRO A 171 23.71 3.48 8.39
CA PRO A 171 23.87 4.80 7.79
C PRO A 171 23.78 4.78 6.25
N TYR A 172 24.02 3.65 5.61
CA TYR A 172 23.98 3.49 4.15
C TYR A 172 23.62 2.06 3.74
N GLY A 173 23.28 1.89 2.49
CA GLY A 173 22.88 0.63 1.89
C GLY A 173 21.50 0.71 1.26
N MET A 174 21.01 -0.41 0.72
CA MET A 174 19.72 -0.46 0.06
C MET A 174 18.82 -1.52 0.70
N ILE A 175 17.61 -1.13 1.03
CA ILE A 175 16.53 -2.01 1.49
C ILE A 175 15.47 -2.08 0.38
N LEU A 176 15.15 -3.29 -0.06
CA LEU A 176 14.16 -3.55 -1.10
C LEU A 176 12.96 -4.27 -0.52
N VAL A 177 11.76 -3.72 -0.74
CA VAL A 177 10.50 -4.38 -0.42
C VAL A 177 9.84 -4.84 -1.72
N THR A 178 9.58 -6.13 -1.83
CA THR A 178 9.05 -6.74 -3.05
C THR A 178 7.76 -7.52 -2.79
N GLY A 179 6.99 -7.73 -3.85
CA GLY A 179 5.71 -8.42 -3.80
C GLY A 179 4.77 -7.91 -4.89
N PRO A 180 3.62 -8.57 -5.10
CA PRO A 180 2.62 -8.14 -6.06
C PRO A 180 1.99 -6.79 -5.66
N THR A 181 1.20 -6.22 -6.57
CA THR A 181 0.37 -5.04 -6.26
C THR A 181 -0.61 -5.37 -5.12
N GLY A 182 -0.76 -4.46 -4.16
CA GLY A 182 -1.61 -4.66 -2.99
C GLY A 182 -1.01 -5.57 -1.92
N SER A 183 0.29 -5.83 -1.91
CA SER A 183 0.96 -6.61 -0.87
C SER A 183 1.44 -5.77 0.34
N GLY A 184 1.08 -4.50 0.43
CA GLY A 184 1.44 -3.62 1.54
C GLY A 184 2.85 -3.02 1.48
N LYS A 185 3.56 -3.08 0.34
CA LYS A 185 4.93 -2.56 0.20
C LYS A 185 5.07 -1.10 0.64
N THR A 186 4.17 -0.24 0.19
CA THR A 186 4.15 1.19 0.53
C THR A 186 4.01 1.41 2.04
N VAL A 187 3.14 0.63 2.69
CA VAL A 187 2.93 0.72 4.15
C VAL A 187 4.21 0.34 4.89
N SER A 188 4.88 -0.75 4.49
CA SER A 188 6.14 -1.17 5.10
C SER A 188 7.24 -0.14 4.90
N LEU A 189 7.37 0.47 3.71
CA LEU A 189 8.31 1.55 3.46
C LEU A 189 7.99 2.79 4.29
N TYR A 190 6.74 3.22 4.34
CA TYR A 190 6.30 4.39 5.11
C TYR A 190 6.50 4.18 6.61
N THR A 191 6.25 2.97 7.14
CA THR A 191 6.59 2.63 8.52
C THR A 191 8.09 2.75 8.77
N GLY A 192 8.93 2.27 7.85
CA GLY A 192 10.38 2.46 7.93
C GLY A 192 10.78 3.94 7.91
N LEU A 193 10.19 4.73 7.01
CA LEU A 193 10.44 6.17 6.93
C LEU A 193 10.00 6.89 8.21
N ASN A 194 8.85 6.54 8.79
CA ASN A 194 8.39 7.14 10.05
C ASN A 194 9.34 6.84 11.23
N ILE A 195 9.95 5.64 11.27
CA ILE A 195 10.96 5.30 12.28
C ILE A 195 12.22 6.16 12.09
N LEU A 196 12.58 6.45 10.83
CA LEU A 196 13.76 7.23 10.47
C LEU A 196 13.54 8.74 10.55
N ASN A 197 12.29 9.20 10.57
CA ASN A 197 11.92 10.61 10.48
C ASN A 197 12.14 11.33 11.83
N THR A 198 13.36 11.72 12.05
CA THR A 198 13.82 12.52 13.20
C THR A 198 14.30 13.90 12.72
N GLU A 199 14.35 14.89 13.59
CA GLU A 199 14.71 16.27 13.24
C GLU A 199 16.12 16.42 12.65
N ASP A 200 17.01 15.47 12.95
CA ASP A 200 18.41 15.44 12.51
C ASP A 200 18.63 14.72 11.17
N ARG A 201 17.54 14.25 10.50
CA ARG A 201 17.64 13.50 9.24
C ARG A 201 16.91 14.17 8.10
N ASN A 202 17.61 14.32 6.99
CA ASN A 202 17.04 14.77 5.74
C ASN A 202 16.54 13.57 4.90
N ILE A 203 15.22 13.44 4.79
CA ILE A 203 14.56 12.35 4.07
C ILE A 203 13.89 12.89 2.81
N SER A 204 14.21 12.31 1.67
CA SER A 204 13.60 12.66 0.37
C SER A 204 13.01 11.44 -0.32
N THR A 205 11.80 11.59 -0.87
CA THR A 205 11.12 10.51 -1.59
C THR A 205 10.73 10.92 -3.01
N ALA A 206 10.82 9.98 -3.95
CA ALA A 206 10.28 10.12 -5.30
C ALA A 206 9.21 9.06 -5.52
N GLU A 207 7.98 9.45 -5.86
CA GLU A 207 6.80 8.59 -5.89
C GLU A 207 5.92 8.87 -7.12
N ASP A 208 5.12 7.87 -7.55
CA ASP A 208 4.27 7.96 -8.75
C ASP A 208 2.79 7.58 -8.47
N PRO A 209 2.01 8.47 -7.84
CA PRO A 209 2.40 9.58 -6.98
C PRO A 209 2.52 9.15 -5.50
N ALA A 210 2.90 10.09 -4.60
CA ALA A 210 2.81 9.89 -3.16
C ALA A 210 1.38 9.53 -2.75
N GLU A 211 1.23 8.41 -2.03
CA GLU A 211 -0.09 7.93 -1.61
C GLU A 211 -0.58 8.68 -0.36
N ILE A 212 0.32 9.00 0.54
CA ILE A 212 0.02 9.66 1.82
C ILE A 212 1.08 10.72 2.09
N ASN A 213 0.64 11.88 2.55
CA ASN A 213 1.55 12.94 2.97
C ASN A 213 2.17 12.61 4.34
N LEU A 214 3.49 12.55 4.39
CA LEU A 214 4.27 12.29 5.61
C LEU A 214 4.92 13.61 6.08
N PRO A 215 4.44 14.21 7.19
CA PRO A 215 5.05 15.42 7.71
C PRO A 215 6.54 15.22 8.05
N GLY A 216 7.38 16.19 7.69
CA GLY A 216 8.83 16.13 7.94
C GLY A 216 9.62 15.41 6.84
N ILE A 217 8.97 14.90 5.78
CA ILE A 217 9.60 14.21 4.66
C ILE A 217 9.39 15.02 3.37
N ASN A 218 10.45 15.19 2.58
CA ASN A 218 10.41 15.86 1.28
C ASN A 218 9.92 14.90 0.20
N GLN A 219 8.60 14.88 -0.05
CA GLN A 219 7.99 13.96 -1.02
C GLN A 219 7.84 14.62 -2.39
N VAL A 220 8.41 14.01 -3.42
CA VAL A 220 8.33 14.44 -4.81
C VAL A 220 7.43 13.51 -5.60
N ASN A 221 6.38 14.07 -6.21
CA ASN A 221 5.58 13.36 -7.21
C ASN A 221 6.28 13.42 -8.57
N VAL A 222 6.66 12.26 -9.11
CA VAL A 222 7.22 12.21 -10.47
C VAL A 222 6.18 12.65 -11.50
N ASN A 223 6.62 13.34 -12.53
CA ASN A 223 5.81 13.77 -13.66
C ASN A 223 6.59 13.64 -14.96
N PRO A 224 6.52 12.47 -15.62
CA PRO A 224 7.26 12.22 -16.86
C PRO A 224 6.95 13.21 -18.00
N LYS A 225 5.74 13.81 -17.99
CA LYS A 225 5.34 14.78 -19.03
C LYS A 225 6.20 16.04 -19.04
N VAL A 226 6.74 16.42 -17.89
CA VAL A 226 7.65 17.58 -17.76
C VAL A 226 9.11 17.16 -17.54
N GLY A 227 9.43 15.87 -17.72
CA GLY A 227 10.79 15.35 -17.54
C GLY A 227 11.18 15.05 -16.09
N LEU A 228 10.27 15.19 -15.12
CA LEU A 228 10.53 14.82 -13.74
C LEU A 228 10.30 13.30 -13.56
N THR A 229 11.32 12.52 -13.89
CA THR A 229 11.35 11.06 -13.75
C THR A 229 11.94 10.64 -12.39
N PHE A 230 11.85 9.34 -12.03
CA PHE A 230 12.55 8.80 -10.86
C PHE A 230 14.07 9.08 -10.92
N ALA A 231 14.67 8.84 -12.06
CA ALA A 231 16.11 9.08 -12.28
C ALA A 231 16.48 10.57 -12.12
N SER A 232 15.68 11.49 -12.68
CA SER A 232 15.93 12.94 -12.55
C SER A 232 15.75 13.42 -11.11
N ALA A 233 14.74 12.93 -10.39
CA ALA A 233 14.51 13.24 -8.97
C ALA A 233 15.69 12.74 -8.10
N LEU A 234 16.13 11.50 -8.28
CA LEU A 234 17.29 10.93 -7.58
C LEU A 234 18.56 11.74 -7.81
N LYS A 235 18.85 12.15 -9.08
CA LYS A 235 20.00 13.00 -9.39
C LYS A 235 19.91 14.36 -8.69
N ALA A 236 18.72 14.89 -8.47
CA ALA A 236 18.52 16.12 -7.71
C ALA A 236 18.76 15.90 -6.23
N PHE A 237 18.22 14.82 -5.65
CA PHE A 237 18.39 14.50 -4.22
C PHE A 237 19.86 14.39 -3.83
N LEU A 238 20.69 13.73 -4.64
CA LEU A 238 22.14 13.60 -4.38
C LEU A 238 22.90 14.93 -4.28
N ARG A 239 22.26 16.06 -4.60
CA ARG A 239 22.79 17.41 -4.43
C ARG A 239 22.10 18.21 -3.33
N GLN A 240 21.19 17.58 -2.58
CA GLN A 240 20.40 18.20 -1.51
C GLN A 240 20.72 17.60 -0.13
N ASP A 241 21.89 16.98 0.01
CA ASP A 241 22.39 16.41 1.26
C ASP A 241 21.38 15.49 1.98
N PRO A 242 20.85 14.44 1.31
CA PRO A 242 19.91 13.53 1.92
C PRO A 242 20.63 12.46 2.74
N ASP A 243 20.09 12.12 3.92
CA ASP A 243 20.50 10.93 4.68
C ASP A 243 19.78 9.69 4.19
N VAL A 244 18.48 9.84 3.89
CA VAL A 244 17.61 8.76 3.47
C VAL A 244 16.89 9.12 2.18
N ILE A 245 16.93 8.21 1.23
CA ILE A 245 16.25 8.36 -0.07
C ILE A 245 15.25 7.21 -0.23
N MET A 246 13.99 7.51 -0.52
CA MET A 246 13.04 6.49 -0.96
C MET A 246 12.70 6.68 -2.43
N VAL A 247 12.77 5.61 -3.20
CA VAL A 247 12.29 5.53 -4.58
C VAL A 247 11.09 4.61 -4.60
N GLY A 248 9.93 5.13 -4.97
CA GLY A 248 8.67 4.38 -4.94
C GLY A 248 8.81 3.02 -5.62
N GLU A 249 9.47 2.97 -6.77
CA GLU A 249 9.83 1.72 -7.46
C GLU A 249 11.00 1.90 -8.43
N ILE A 250 11.72 0.80 -8.66
CA ILE A 250 12.77 0.71 -9.68
C ILE A 250 12.22 -0.07 -10.88
N ARG A 251 12.06 0.63 -12.02
CA ARG A 251 11.52 0.04 -13.27
C ARG A 251 12.56 -0.14 -14.35
N ASP A 252 13.63 0.66 -14.33
CA ASP A 252 14.64 0.78 -15.38
C ASP A 252 16.06 0.79 -14.82
N ILE A 253 17.03 0.55 -15.72
CA ILE A 253 18.43 0.47 -15.37
C ILE A 253 18.99 1.81 -14.87
N GLU A 254 18.56 2.93 -15.45
CA GLU A 254 19.07 4.25 -15.06
C GLU A 254 18.71 4.56 -13.60
N THR A 255 17.46 4.34 -13.22
CA THR A 255 16.99 4.49 -11.83
C THR A 255 17.74 3.54 -10.88
N ALA A 256 17.93 2.27 -11.30
CA ALA A 256 18.64 1.27 -10.51
C ALA A 256 20.11 1.67 -10.24
N GLU A 257 20.85 2.10 -11.27
CA GLU A 257 22.25 2.50 -11.14
C GLU A 257 22.44 3.71 -10.22
N ILE A 258 21.56 4.72 -10.33
CA ILE A 258 21.64 5.92 -9.48
C ILE A 258 21.32 5.54 -8.02
N ALA A 259 20.30 4.72 -7.79
CA ALA A 259 19.92 4.25 -6.46
C ALA A 259 21.03 3.41 -5.81
N ILE A 260 21.67 2.52 -6.58
CA ILE A 260 22.81 1.74 -6.13
C ILE A 260 24.01 2.63 -5.78
N LYS A 261 24.31 3.60 -6.66
CA LYS A 261 25.39 4.56 -6.42
C LYS A 261 25.14 5.36 -5.14
N ALA A 262 23.91 5.83 -4.91
CA ALA A 262 23.52 6.49 -3.67
C ALA A 262 23.79 5.59 -2.45
N ALA A 263 23.35 4.33 -2.51
CA ALA A 263 23.56 3.35 -1.44
C ALA A 263 25.04 3.03 -1.16
N GLN A 264 25.92 3.15 -2.18
CA GLN A 264 27.35 2.94 -2.04
C GLN A 264 28.09 4.19 -1.53
N THR A 265 27.50 5.38 -1.71
CA THR A 265 28.15 6.67 -1.39
C THR A 265 27.67 7.28 -0.08
N GLY A 266 27.06 6.52 0.82
CA GLY A 266 26.75 6.95 2.17
C GLY A 266 25.28 7.17 2.49
N HIS A 267 24.35 6.88 1.56
CA HIS A 267 22.93 7.11 1.77
C HIS A 267 22.17 5.80 2.05
N LEU A 268 21.17 5.85 2.92
CA LEU A 268 20.23 4.74 3.09
C LEU A 268 19.13 4.87 2.02
N VAL A 269 19.05 3.87 1.13
CA VAL A 269 18.07 3.85 0.03
C VAL A 269 16.99 2.80 0.30
N LEU A 270 15.73 3.22 0.26
CA LEU A 270 14.56 2.34 0.34
C LEU A 270 13.86 2.31 -1.02
N SER A 271 13.48 1.12 -1.51
CA SER A 271 12.73 1.04 -2.77
C SER A 271 11.88 -0.22 -2.87
N THR A 272 11.05 -0.28 -3.93
CA THR A 272 10.28 -1.48 -4.27
C THR A 272 10.67 -2.06 -5.62
N LEU A 273 10.43 -3.36 -5.74
CA LEU A 273 10.42 -4.09 -6.99
C LEU A 273 9.17 -4.98 -7.08
N HIS A 274 8.69 -5.22 -8.29
CA HIS A 274 7.55 -6.11 -8.53
C HIS A 274 8.03 -7.53 -8.85
N THR A 275 8.53 -8.23 -7.84
CA THR A 275 8.91 -9.64 -7.93
C THR A 275 8.16 -10.45 -6.88
N ASN A 276 8.03 -11.75 -7.10
CA ASN A 276 7.23 -12.62 -6.25
C ASN A 276 7.95 -13.12 -5.00
N ASP A 277 9.28 -13.09 -5.01
CA ASP A 277 10.13 -13.55 -3.91
C ASP A 277 11.47 -12.79 -3.91
N ALA A 278 12.22 -12.91 -2.80
CA ALA A 278 13.47 -12.20 -2.63
C ALA A 278 14.59 -12.68 -3.58
N PRO A 279 14.77 -13.99 -3.86
CA PRO A 279 15.74 -14.44 -4.86
C PRO A 279 15.46 -13.90 -6.26
N LYS A 280 14.19 -13.89 -6.70
CA LYS A 280 13.81 -13.30 -8.01
C LYS A 280 14.05 -11.81 -8.10
N THR A 281 14.11 -11.11 -6.97
CA THR A 281 14.48 -9.69 -6.95
C THR A 281 15.91 -9.49 -7.45
N LEU A 282 16.84 -10.34 -7.02
CA LEU A 282 18.23 -10.30 -7.48
C LEU A 282 18.34 -10.59 -8.97
N THR A 283 17.67 -11.66 -9.42
CA THR A 283 17.62 -12.02 -10.84
C THR A 283 17.04 -10.86 -11.66
N ARG A 284 15.96 -10.24 -11.19
CA ARG A 284 15.34 -9.11 -11.88
C ARG A 284 16.28 -7.90 -12.02
N MET A 285 17.09 -7.61 -10.99
CA MET A 285 18.08 -6.54 -11.08
C MET A 285 19.18 -6.87 -12.09
N VAL A 286 19.64 -8.12 -12.13
CA VAL A 286 20.62 -8.58 -13.15
C VAL A 286 20.00 -8.51 -14.55
N ASP A 287 18.76 -8.95 -14.73
CA ASP A 287 18.04 -8.90 -16.01
C ASP A 287 17.83 -7.47 -16.51
N MET A 288 17.71 -6.49 -15.60
CA MET A 288 17.67 -5.07 -15.94
C MET A 288 19.04 -4.53 -16.38
N GLY A 289 20.12 -5.30 -16.22
CA GLY A 289 21.48 -4.91 -16.58
C GLY A 289 22.37 -4.49 -15.41
N VAL A 290 21.88 -4.58 -14.16
CA VAL A 290 22.69 -4.24 -12.99
C VAL A 290 23.78 -5.29 -12.77
N MET A 291 25.01 -4.85 -12.60
CA MET A 291 26.13 -5.75 -12.38
C MET A 291 26.04 -6.47 -11.02
N PRO A 292 26.24 -7.80 -10.96
CA PRO A 292 26.09 -8.56 -9.72
C PRO A 292 26.91 -8.05 -8.54
N TYR A 293 28.14 -7.57 -8.78
CA TYR A 293 28.98 -7.00 -7.72
C TYR A 293 28.40 -5.71 -7.13
N ALA A 294 27.70 -4.91 -7.95
CA ALA A 294 27.07 -3.68 -7.51
C ALA A 294 25.86 -3.99 -6.61
N ILE A 295 25.09 -5.03 -6.94
CA ILE A 295 24.00 -5.52 -6.10
C ILE A 295 24.56 -6.01 -4.75
N ALA A 296 25.58 -6.87 -4.77
CA ALA A 296 26.18 -7.46 -3.56
C ALA A 296 26.78 -6.43 -2.61
N THR A 297 27.26 -5.30 -3.12
CA THR A 297 27.87 -4.23 -2.30
C THR A 297 26.87 -3.19 -1.80
N SER A 298 25.70 -3.06 -2.41
CA SER A 298 24.71 -2.03 -2.08
C SER A 298 23.48 -2.59 -1.35
N VAL A 299 22.93 -3.72 -1.81
CA VAL A 299 21.69 -4.28 -1.23
C VAL A 299 21.98 -4.92 0.10
N SER A 300 21.36 -4.41 1.15
CA SER A 300 21.56 -4.86 2.54
C SER A 300 20.44 -5.74 3.05
N LEU A 301 19.22 -5.58 2.51
CA LEU A 301 18.03 -6.35 2.91
C LEU A 301 17.03 -6.42 1.75
N ILE A 302 16.42 -7.58 1.57
CA ILE A 302 15.26 -7.76 0.68
C ILE A 302 14.14 -8.39 1.48
N ILE A 303 12.97 -7.76 1.45
CA ILE A 303 11.75 -8.21 2.11
C ILE A 303 10.74 -8.58 1.03
N ALA A 304 10.36 -9.86 0.95
CA ALA A 304 9.27 -10.29 0.07
C ALA A 304 7.98 -10.39 0.87
N GLN A 305 6.94 -9.69 0.42
CA GLN A 305 5.72 -9.46 1.18
C GLN A 305 4.46 -9.86 0.42
N ARG A 306 3.53 -10.48 1.14
CA ARG A 306 2.18 -10.80 0.66
C ARG A 306 1.18 -10.56 1.77
N LEU A 307 -0.03 -10.10 1.40
CA LEU A 307 -1.15 -10.03 2.33
C LEU A 307 -1.91 -11.35 2.34
N ALA A 308 -2.20 -11.86 3.53
CA ALA A 308 -3.08 -12.99 3.74
C ALA A 308 -4.22 -12.56 4.67
N ARG A 309 -5.41 -13.13 4.47
CA ARG A 309 -6.54 -12.86 5.35
C ARG A 309 -6.33 -13.55 6.70
N ARG A 310 -6.62 -12.84 7.78
CA ARG A 310 -6.51 -13.32 9.15
C ARG A 310 -7.88 -13.71 9.71
N LEU A 311 -7.91 -14.75 10.50
CA LEU A 311 -9.12 -15.11 11.24
C LEU A 311 -9.45 -14.05 12.29
N CYS A 312 -10.74 -13.74 12.42
CA CYS A 312 -11.21 -12.84 13.47
C CYS A 312 -10.89 -13.40 14.86
N GLY A 313 -10.24 -12.61 15.70
CA GLY A 313 -9.92 -13.01 17.07
C GLY A 313 -11.13 -13.37 17.93
N ASN A 314 -12.29 -12.73 17.64
CA ASN A 314 -13.51 -12.88 18.44
C ASN A 314 -14.38 -14.07 18.03
N CYS A 315 -14.33 -14.51 16.76
CA CYS A 315 -15.22 -15.56 16.25
C CYS A 315 -14.50 -16.74 15.59
N LYS A 316 -13.17 -16.78 15.62
CA LYS A 316 -12.47 -17.99 15.19
C LYS A 316 -12.82 -19.14 16.12
N GLU A 317 -13.05 -20.31 15.57
CA GLU A 317 -13.34 -21.52 16.31
C GLU A 317 -12.32 -22.61 16.04
N VAL A 318 -12.10 -23.48 16.99
CA VAL A 318 -11.19 -24.62 16.82
C VAL A 318 -11.79 -25.58 15.79
N ARG A 319 -10.96 -26.00 14.84
CA ARG A 319 -11.31 -27.01 13.84
C ARG A 319 -10.57 -28.29 14.14
N ASP A 320 -11.34 -29.36 14.18
CA ASP A 320 -10.80 -30.72 14.24
C ASP A 320 -10.43 -31.14 12.79
N ILE A 321 -9.14 -31.14 12.50
CA ILE A 321 -8.63 -31.50 11.18
C ILE A 321 -7.79 -32.76 11.33
N PRO A 322 -8.04 -33.81 10.52
CA PRO A 322 -7.28 -35.05 10.59
C PRO A 322 -5.76 -34.79 10.38
N ARG A 323 -4.93 -35.50 11.16
CA ARG A 323 -3.48 -35.39 11.11
C ARG A 323 -2.92 -35.51 9.70
N GLU A 324 -3.43 -36.44 8.89
CA GLU A 324 -3.01 -36.67 7.51
C GLU A 324 -3.25 -35.44 6.61
N ALA A 325 -4.30 -34.67 6.86
CA ALA A 325 -4.58 -33.43 6.14
C ALA A 325 -3.60 -32.31 6.53
N LEU A 326 -3.27 -32.22 7.81
CA LEU A 326 -2.28 -31.24 8.30
C LEU A 326 -0.86 -31.55 7.78
N GLU A 327 -0.49 -32.82 7.71
CA GLU A 327 0.80 -33.25 7.11
C GLU A 327 0.89 -32.87 5.62
N LYS A 328 -0.22 -33.00 4.86
CA LYS A 328 -0.29 -32.56 3.46
C LYS A 328 -0.16 -31.06 3.29
N GLU A 329 -0.62 -30.28 4.27
CA GLU A 329 -0.46 -28.82 4.30
C GLU A 329 0.91 -28.37 4.82
N GLY A 330 1.82 -29.31 5.13
CA GLY A 330 3.21 -29.03 5.46
C GLY A 330 3.52 -28.95 6.96
N PHE A 331 2.61 -29.32 7.85
CA PHE A 331 2.91 -29.42 9.26
C PHE A 331 3.87 -30.60 9.52
N THR A 332 4.91 -30.35 10.28
CA THR A 332 5.87 -31.37 10.65
C THR A 332 5.31 -32.29 11.75
N SER A 333 5.76 -33.56 11.79
CA SER A 333 5.35 -34.49 12.84
C SER A 333 5.64 -33.97 14.26
N LYS A 334 6.73 -33.20 14.44
CA LYS A 334 7.08 -32.57 15.73
C LYS A 334 6.06 -31.53 16.17
N GLU A 335 5.57 -30.71 15.24
CA GLU A 335 4.54 -29.71 15.53
C GLU A 335 3.21 -30.37 15.88
N LEU A 336 2.84 -31.41 15.16
CA LEU A 336 1.63 -32.18 15.41
C LEU A 336 1.66 -32.91 16.75
N ASP A 337 2.81 -33.48 17.11
CA ASP A 337 3.03 -34.15 18.40
C ASP A 337 3.05 -33.15 19.58
N ALA A 338 3.41 -31.88 19.32
CA ALA A 338 3.33 -30.78 20.29
C ALA A 338 1.88 -30.29 20.54
N GLY A 339 0.90 -30.74 19.76
CA GLY A 339 -0.50 -30.39 19.97
C GLY A 339 -0.91 -29.08 19.31
N VAL A 340 -0.72 -28.94 17.98
CA VAL A 340 -1.15 -27.78 17.23
C VAL A 340 -2.67 -27.63 17.26
N THR A 341 -3.16 -26.47 17.69
CA THR A 341 -4.57 -26.10 17.63
C THR A 341 -4.82 -25.30 16.34
N VAL A 342 -5.63 -25.85 15.46
CA VAL A 342 -6.01 -25.19 14.20
C VAL A 342 -7.34 -24.49 14.38
N PHE A 343 -7.44 -23.25 13.88
CA PHE A 343 -8.64 -22.44 13.93
C PHE A 343 -9.23 -22.25 12.54
N GLY A 344 -10.54 -22.14 12.47
CA GLY A 344 -11.28 -21.79 11.27
C GLY A 344 -12.25 -20.63 11.51
N PRO A 345 -12.82 -20.07 10.43
CA PRO A 345 -13.85 -19.05 10.55
C PRO A 345 -15.17 -19.69 11.07
N LYS A 346 -15.89 -18.97 11.93
CA LYS A 346 -17.27 -19.31 12.25
C LYS A 346 -18.18 -18.97 11.07
N GLU A 347 -19.06 -19.85 10.64
CA GLU A 347 -19.90 -19.66 9.44
C GLU A 347 -20.84 -18.46 9.56
N GLU A 348 -21.41 -18.23 10.74
CA GLU A 348 -22.33 -17.13 11.01
C GLU A 348 -21.63 -15.79 11.28
N GLY A 349 -20.30 -15.78 11.47
CA GLY A 349 -19.55 -14.60 11.88
C GLY A 349 -19.85 -14.12 13.29
N CYS A 350 -19.60 -12.87 13.61
CA CYS A 350 -19.92 -12.26 14.89
C CYS A 350 -20.49 -10.84 14.76
N LYS A 351 -21.32 -10.44 15.74
CA LYS A 351 -22.07 -9.17 15.75
C LYS A 351 -21.24 -7.87 15.67
N PRO A 352 -20.02 -7.74 16.24
CA PRO A 352 -19.29 -6.50 16.24
C PRO A 352 -18.81 -6.02 14.85
N VAL A 353 -18.73 -6.94 13.87
CA VAL A 353 -18.22 -6.62 12.52
C VAL A 353 -19.20 -7.21 11.51
N SER A 354 -20.21 -6.47 11.18
CA SER A 354 -21.36 -6.97 10.46
C SER A 354 -21.05 -7.52 9.08
N TYR A 355 -21.22 -7.76 8.11
CA TYR A 355 -21.18 -8.42 6.80
C TYR A 355 -19.87 -9.05 6.34
N THR A 356 -18.70 -8.69 6.89
CA THR A 356 -17.40 -9.22 6.46
C THR A 356 -17.07 -10.55 7.14
N HIS A 357 -17.75 -10.87 8.22
CA HIS A 357 -17.46 -12.06 9.04
C HIS A 357 -18.00 -13.39 8.51
N LEU A 358 -18.91 -13.39 7.59
CA LEU A 358 -19.24 -14.62 6.85
C LEU A 358 -18.06 -15.15 6.03
N ARG A 359 -17.02 -14.30 5.90
CA ARG A 359 -15.72 -14.62 5.28
C ARG A 359 -14.57 -13.99 6.06
N ALA A 360 -14.75 -13.81 7.31
CA ALA A 360 -14.03 -13.35 8.48
C ALA A 360 -12.55 -13.12 8.27
N HIS A 361 -12.16 -12.00 7.69
CA HIS A 361 -10.75 -11.83 7.49
C HIS A 361 -10.39 -10.35 7.48
N GLU A 362 -9.82 -9.90 8.59
CA GLU A 362 -8.93 -8.75 8.49
C GLU A 362 -7.79 -9.13 7.55
N THR A 363 -7.40 -8.22 6.68
CA THR A 363 -6.23 -8.42 5.85
C THR A 363 -5.03 -8.36 6.78
N TYR A 364 -4.37 -9.48 6.96
CA TYR A 364 -3.11 -9.56 7.69
C TYR A 364 -1.99 -9.40 6.69
N GLU A 365 -1.07 -8.50 6.96
CA GLU A 365 0.19 -8.47 6.24
C GLU A 365 1.03 -9.66 6.69
N GLY A 366 0.73 -10.81 6.13
CA GLY A 366 1.54 -12.00 6.28
C GLY A 366 2.76 -11.85 5.38
N ILE A 367 3.93 -11.70 5.97
CA ILE A 367 5.18 -11.69 5.24
C ILE A 367 5.57 -13.13 5.00
N SER A 368 5.43 -13.57 3.75
CA SER A 368 5.92 -14.88 3.31
C SER A 368 7.39 -14.74 2.94
N TYR A 369 8.23 -15.55 3.55
CA TYR A 369 9.63 -15.33 3.82
C TYR A 369 10.62 -15.72 2.73
N ALA A 370 11.51 -14.80 2.40
CA ALA A 370 12.94 -15.03 2.31
C ALA A 370 13.63 -13.69 2.64
N VAL A 371 14.01 -13.50 3.88
CA VAL A 371 15.00 -12.49 4.23
C VAL A 371 16.35 -13.05 3.78
N VAL A 372 16.83 -12.64 2.61
CA VAL A 372 18.19 -12.89 2.18
C VAL A 372 19.06 -11.81 2.81
N GLY A 373 19.53 -12.07 4.01
CA GLY A 373 20.62 -11.30 4.60
C GLY A 373 21.91 -11.66 3.88
N PHE A 374 22.47 -10.73 3.11
CA PHE A 374 23.83 -10.89 2.63
C PHE A 374 24.80 -10.73 3.81
N ILE A 375 25.34 -11.86 4.31
CA ILE A 375 26.52 -11.85 5.14
C ILE A 375 27.67 -11.51 4.16
N LYS A 376 28.24 -10.32 4.26
CA LYS A 376 29.53 -10.02 3.65
C LYS A 376 30.51 -11.10 4.15
N GLY A 377 30.86 -12.03 3.27
CA GLY A 377 31.95 -12.96 3.53
C GLY A 377 33.21 -12.13 3.75
N GLY A 378 33.62 -12.01 5.02
CA GLY A 378 34.89 -11.47 5.35
C GLY A 378 35.94 -12.35 4.63
N GLY A 379 36.65 -11.75 3.68
CA GLY A 379 37.82 -12.35 3.08
C GLY A 379 38.86 -12.64 4.17
N GLY A 380 38.79 -13.85 4.72
CA GLY A 380 39.86 -14.45 5.52
C GLY A 380 40.81 -15.08 4.56
N GLY A 381 41.86 -14.36 4.18
CA GLY A 381 43.06 -14.96 3.62
C GLY A 381 43.67 -15.91 4.62
N GLY A 382 43.79 -17.17 4.27
CA GLY A 382 44.50 -18.20 4.99
C GLY A 382 45.24 -19.06 3.99
N GLY A 383 46.46 -18.66 3.71
CA GLY A 383 47.43 -19.46 2.97
C GLY A 383 47.90 -20.63 3.80
N GLY A 384 48.47 -21.61 3.18
CA GLY A 384 49.20 -22.72 3.75
C GLY A 384 48.82 -24.00 3.06
N GLY A 385 49.54 -24.45 2.09
CA GLY A 385 50.83 -25.04 2.29
C GLY A 385 50.74 -26.53 2.18
N GLY A 386 51.31 -27.10 1.15
CA GLY A 386 52.19 -28.20 1.32
C GLY A 386 51.72 -29.63 1.04
N GLY A 387 52.31 -30.21 0.04
CA GLY A 387 52.85 -31.57 0.13
C GLY A 387 52.00 -32.68 -0.47
N GLY A 388 52.31 -33.14 -1.65
CA GLY A 388 53.32 -34.12 -1.76
C GLY A 388 52.78 -35.48 -2.05
N GLY A 389 53.10 -36.06 -3.13
CA GLY A 389 53.40 -37.45 -3.24
C GLY A 389 52.47 -38.41 -3.91
N GLY A 390 52.73 -38.77 -5.11
CA GLY A 390 53.12 -40.10 -5.47
C GLY A 390 51.99 -41.10 -5.76
N GLY A 391 51.97 -41.56 -6.94
CA GLY A 391 51.33 -42.76 -7.35
C GLY A 391 50.78 -42.68 -8.73
#